data_a5a5a7dde9667ea1d2995f1c3965fc09
#
_entry.id   a5a5a7dde9667ea1d2995f1c3965fc09
#
_cell.length_a   1.000
_cell.length_b   1.000
_cell.length_c   1.000
_cell.angle_alpha   90.00
_cell.angle_beta   90.00
_cell.angle_gamma   90.00
#
_symmetry.space_group_name_H-M   'P 1'
#
loop_
_entity.id
_entity.type
_entity.pdbx_description
1 polymer ?
#
loop_
_entity_poly.entity_id
_entity_poly.type
_entity_poly.pdbx_seq_one_letter_code
_entity_poly.pdbx_strand_id
1 'polypeptide(L)'
;MPEVISHQDTHDYVDCGPKLQKFLTAANIGLSTSVAAAGANISAPILSNGYSAFAVGVTSSQAGTMTVQRYLDQGATIPQGPALTAALTATTAAVVNATDGAPFGAFTVNVSNSGTAAATLTNTGVLLQA
;
A
#
# COMPACT_ATOMS: atom_id res chain seq x y z
N MET A 1 38.77 -20.08 10.32
CA MET A 1 38.15 -19.44 10.03
C MET A 1 37.59 -19.31 9.81
N PRO A 2 37.73 -19.50 10.12
CA PRO A 2 36.97 -18.98 9.75
C PRO A 2 36.37 -18.60 9.59
N GLU A 3 36.34 -18.59 9.62
CA GLU A 3 35.66 -17.82 9.27
C GLU A 3 35.01 -17.59 8.99
N VAL A 4 35.33 -18.14 9.30
CA VAL A 4 34.61 -17.46 8.90
C VAL A 4 33.96 -17.19 8.68
N ILE A 5 34.09 -17.43 9.03
CA ILE A 5 33.47 -16.70 8.67
C ILE A 5 32.80 -16.30 8.68
N SER A 6 33.01 -16.56 8.98
CA SER A 6 32.45 -15.78 8.79
C SER A 6 31.93 -15.20 8.79
N HIS A 7 32.04 -15.28 9.01
CA HIS A 7 31.61 -14.36 8.74
C HIS A 7 31.22 -13.83 8.55
N GLN A 8 31.51 -13.98 8.68
CA GLN A 8 31.27 -13.23 8.28
C GLN A 8 30.90 -12.71 7.89
N ASP A 9 31.22 -13.02 8.11
CA ASP A 9 30.94 -12.22 7.56
C ASP A 9 30.52 -11.54 7.33
N THR A 10 30.76 -11.69 7.50
CA THR A 10 30.33 -10.86 7.06
C THR A 10 30.13 -10.03 6.85
N HIS A 11 30.13 -9.99 6.93
CA HIS A 11 29.95 -9.04 6.45
C HIS A 11 29.78 -8.46 5.80
N ASP A 12 29.92 -8.41 6.02
CA ASP A 12 29.79 -7.80 5.28
C ASP A 12 29.37 -8.06 4.42
N TYR A 13 29.29 -8.20 4.93
CA TYR A 13 28.71 -8.67 3.90
C TYR A 13 27.79 -7.92 3.20
N VAL A 14 28.17 -7.65 2.47
CA VAL A 14 27.35 -6.88 1.62
C VAL A 14 26.00 -7.45 1.51
N ASP A 15 25.04 -6.64 1.59
CA ASP A 15 23.72 -7.07 1.33
C ASP A 15 23.51 -7.26 -0.16
N CYS A 16 23.50 -8.47 -0.60
CA CYS A 16 23.27 -8.82 -1.98
C CYS A 16 21.89 -9.40 -2.22
N GLY A 17 21.07 -9.50 -1.20
CA GLY A 17 19.75 -10.07 -1.32
C GLY A 17 18.68 -9.04 -1.66
N PRO A 18 17.47 -9.47 -2.01
CA PRO A 18 16.34 -8.56 -2.20
C PRO A 18 15.98 -7.89 -0.88
N LYS A 19 15.38 -6.72 -0.97
CA LYS A 19 14.87 -6.02 0.21
C LYS A 19 13.73 -6.82 0.83
N LEU A 20 13.60 -6.72 2.15
CA LEU A 20 12.49 -7.34 2.85
C LEU A 20 11.18 -6.77 2.33
N GLN A 21 10.25 -7.65 2.01
CA GLN A 21 8.94 -7.29 1.47
C GLN A 21 7.84 -8.05 2.19
N LYS A 22 6.65 -7.47 2.20
CA LYS A 22 5.45 -8.11 2.69
C LYS A 22 4.27 -7.72 1.82
N PHE A 23 3.48 -8.70 1.38
CA PHE A 23 2.29 -8.45 0.59
C PHE A 23 1.04 -8.62 1.45
N LEU A 24 0.11 -7.66 1.34
CA LEU A 24 -1.17 -7.67 2.05
C LEU A 24 -2.30 -7.68 1.04
N THR A 25 -3.28 -8.55 1.26
CA THR A 25 -4.50 -8.61 0.43
C THR A 25 -5.52 -7.57 0.90
N ALA A 26 -6.58 -7.37 0.12
CA ALA A 26 -7.68 -6.48 0.52
C ALA A 26 -8.28 -6.91 1.87
N ALA A 27 -8.43 -8.21 2.10
CA ALA A 27 -8.94 -8.72 3.38
C ALA A 27 -8.00 -8.40 4.53
N ASN A 28 -6.69 -8.48 4.31
CA ASN A 28 -5.70 -8.19 5.35
C ASN A 28 -5.76 -6.74 5.82
N ILE A 29 -6.13 -5.82 4.94
CA ILE A 29 -6.18 -4.40 5.26
C ILE A 29 -7.59 -3.92 5.59
N GLY A 30 -8.57 -4.82 5.60
CA GLY A 30 -9.95 -4.46 5.92
C GLY A 30 -10.64 -3.63 4.85
N LEU A 31 -10.21 -3.74 3.59
CA LEU A 31 -10.84 -3.04 2.48
C LEU A 31 -11.91 -3.93 1.84
N SER A 32 -13.16 -3.48 1.90
CA SER A 32 -14.24 -4.19 1.22
C SER A 32 -14.06 -4.11 -0.30
N THR A 33 -14.26 -5.24 -0.98
CA THR A 33 -14.11 -5.34 -2.43
C THR A 33 -15.38 -5.00 -3.19
N SER A 34 -16.47 -4.66 -2.51
CA SER A 34 -17.70 -4.19 -3.13
C SER A 34 -17.93 -2.73 -2.73
N VAL A 35 -17.93 -1.82 -3.70
CA VAL A 35 -18.10 -0.39 -3.47
C VAL A 35 -19.42 0.04 -4.09
N ALA A 36 -20.32 0.57 -3.28
CA ALA A 36 -21.63 1.03 -3.75
C ALA A 36 -21.48 2.13 -4.82
N ALA A 37 -22.48 2.25 -5.70
CA ALA A 37 -22.51 3.32 -6.68
C ALA A 37 -22.41 4.67 -5.98
N ALA A 38 -21.56 5.55 -6.47
CA ALA A 38 -21.28 6.87 -5.90
C ALA A 38 -20.79 6.80 -4.45
N GLY A 39 -20.30 5.63 -4.01
CA GLY A 39 -19.81 5.42 -2.65
C GLY A 39 -18.28 5.29 -2.60
N ALA A 40 -17.78 5.04 -1.39
CA ALA A 40 -16.35 4.82 -1.17
C ALA A 40 -16.15 3.86 0.00
N ASN A 41 -15.06 3.08 -0.08
CA ASN A 41 -14.62 2.22 1.01
C ASN A 41 -13.21 2.65 1.42
N ILE A 42 -12.93 2.52 2.71
CA ILE A 42 -11.61 2.84 3.24
C ILE A 42 -11.07 1.64 4.03
N SER A 43 -9.77 1.40 3.91
CA SER A 43 -9.10 0.35 4.68
C SER A 43 -8.94 0.76 6.15
N ALA A 44 -8.63 -0.21 7.01
CA ALA A 44 -8.08 0.08 8.32
C ALA A 44 -6.67 0.68 8.15
N PRO A 45 -6.14 1.39 9.18
CA PRO A 45 -4.77 1.88 9.11
C PRO A 45 -3.80 0.73 8.91
N ILE A 46 -2.89 0.90 7.96
CA ILE A 46 -1.84 -0.07 7.64
C ILE A 46 -0.55 0.47 8.26
N LEU A 47 -0.02 -0.23 9.26
CA LEU A 47 1.15 0.23 10.00
C LEU A 47 2.42 0.07 9.16
N SER A 48 3.35 1.01 9.32
CA SER A 48 4.62 0.97 8.59
C SER A 48 5.50 -0.21 9.01
N ASN A 49 5.53 -0.53 10.30
CA ASN A 49 6.25 -1.70 10.87
C ASN A 49 7.69 -1.86 10.33
N GLY A 50 8.40 -0.74 10.15
CA GLY A 50 9.77 -0.78 9.65
C GLY A 50 9.90 -0.78 8.13
N TYR A 51 8.81 -0.86 7.38
CA TYR A 51 8.83 -0.70 5.94
C TYR A 51 8.80 0.78 5.57
N SER A 52 9.63 1.19 4.63
CA SER A 52 9.76 2.60 4.25
C SER A 52 9.12 2.94 2.91
N ALA A 53 8.75 1.95 2.14
CA ALA A 53 8.12 2.13 0.84
C ALA A 53 6.93 1.19 0.68
N PHE A 54 5.98 1.59 -0.15
CA PHE A 54 4.85 0.73 -0.46
C PHE A 54 4.29 1.01 -1.85
N ALA A 55 3.56 0.04 -2.37
CA ALA A 55 2.78 0.19 -3.58
C ALA A 55 1.39 -0.39 -3.32
N VAL A 56 0.36 0.31 -3.76
CA VAL A 56 -1.03 -0.14 -3.63
C VAL A 56 -1.60 -0.31 -5.03
N GLY A 57 -2.08 -1.51 -5.32
CA GLY A 57 -2.68 -1.83 -6.61
C GLY A 57 -4.14 -2.19 -6.46
N VAL A 58 -4.96 -1.78 -7.42
CA VAL A 58 -6.37 -2.14 -7.46
C VAL A 58 -6.87 -2.13 -8.89
N THR A 59 -7.79 -3.04 -9.19
CA THR A 59 -8.56 -3.02 -10.45
C THR A 59 -10.03 -2.93 -10.08
N SER A 60 -10.69 -1.85 -10.52
CA SER A 60 -12.11 -1.62 -10.25
C SER A 60 -12.93 -1.87 -11.50
N SER A 61 -14.12 -2.44 -11.35
CA SER A 61 -15.05 -2.64 -12.48
C SER A 61 -15.72 -1.34 -12.92
N GLN A 62 -15.60 -0.26 -12.14
CA GLN A 62 -16.17 1.05 -12.45
C GLN A 62 -15.09 2.13 -12.32
N ALA A 63 -15.30 3.26 -13.00
CA ALA A 63 -14.42 4.41 -12.85
C ALA A 63 -14.52 4.98 -11.43
N GLY A 64 -13.44 5.59 -10.96
CA GLY A 64 -13.39 6.19 -9.63
C GLY A 64 -12.02 6.74 -9.33
N THR A 65 -11.67 6.78 -8.04
CA THR A 65 -10.38 7.29 -7.58
C THR A 65 -9.87 6.45 -6.42
N MET A 66 -8.60 6.09 -6.47
CA MET A 66 -7.89 5.52 -5.33
C MET A 66 -7.11 6.65 -4.65
N THR A 67 -7.27 6.79 -3.34
CA THR A 67 -6.59 7.80 -2.55
C THR A 67 -5.85 7.10 -1.42
N VAL A 68 -4.55 7.36 -1.31
CA VAL A 68 -3.71 6.80 -0.26
C VAL A 68 -3.19 7.96 0.57
N GLN A 69 -3.57 7.99 1.85
CA GLN A 69 -3.15 9.03 2.78
C GLN A 69 -2.16 8.43 3.77
N ARG A 70 -0.99 9.07 3.88
CA ARG A 70 -0.01 8.73 4.90
C ARG A 70 -0.23 9.57 6.14
N TYR A 71 0.08 8.98 7.30
CA TYR A 71 -0.07 9.62 8.61
C TYR A 71 1.23 9.47 9.41
N LEU A 72 1.50 10.44 10.26
CA LEU A 72 2.66 10.41 11.15
C LEU A 72 2.47 9.40 12.28
N ASP A 73 1.23 9.22 12.74
CA ASP A 73 0.89 8.36 13.86
C ASP A 73 0.27 7.05 13.41
N GLN A 74 0.34 6.04 14.27
CA GLN A 74 -0.24 4.72 13.98
C GLN A 74 -1.76 4.71 14.03
N GLY A 75 -2.36 5.68 14.70
CA GLY A 75 -3.81 5.82 14.77
C GLY A 75 -4.42 6.50 13.55
N ALA A 76 -3.61 6.94 12.60
CA ALA A 76 -4.05 7.60 11.37
C ALA A 76 -4.88 8.86 11.66
N THR A 77 -4.36 9.73 12.54
CA THR A 77 -5.02 10.98 12.90
C THR A 77 -4.27 12.22 12.45
N ILE A 78 -2.94 12.12 12.23
CA ILE A 78 -2.10 13.26 11.88
C ILE A 78 -1.59 13.06 10.44
N PRO A 79 -2.21 13.70 9.43
CA PRO A 79 -1.76 13.54 8.04
C PRO A 79 -0.31 13.98 7.88
N GLN A 80 0.44 13.20 7.14
CA GLN A 80 1.86 13.48 6.89
C GLN A 80 2.04 14.49 5.75
N GLY A 81 1.04 14.69 4.95
CA GLY A 81 1.09 15.58 3.79
C GLY A 81 -0.11 15.35 2.88
N PRO A 82 -0.07 15.84 1.65
CA PRO A 82 -1.18 15.61 0.73
C PRO A 82 -1.31 14.12 0.39
N ALA A 83 -2.53 13.71 0.10
CA ALA A 83 -2.81 12.34 -0.29
C ALA A 83 -2.22 12.02 -1.68
N LEU A 84 -1.84 10.77 -1.86
CA LEU A 84 -1.44 10.24 -3.15
C LEU A 84 -2.69 9.69 -3.84
N THR A 85 -2.89 10.01 -5.12
CA THR A 85 -4.10 9.59 -5.82
C THR A 85 -3.79 8.93 -7.15
N ALA A 86 -4.69 8.05 -7.59
CA ALA A 86 -4.68 7.48 -8.92
C ALA A 86 -6.12 7.38 -9.43
N ALA A 87 -6.33 7.81 -10.66
CA ALA A 87 -7.63 7.66 -11.30
C ALA A 87 -7.87 6.17 -11.62
N LEU A 88 -9.08 5.71 -11.38
CA LEU A 88 -9.49 4.34 -11.71
C LEU A 88 -10.28 4.38 -13.02
N THR A 89 -9.78 3.64 -14.00
CA THR A 89 -10.49 3.38 -15.23
C THR A 89 -11.07 1.97 -15.14
N ALA A 90 -12.33 1.81 -15.54
CA ALA A 90 -13.02 0.52 -15.44
C ALA A 90 -12.18 -0.61 -16.03
N THR A 91 -12.01 -1.69 -15.29
CA THR A 91 -11.29 -2.92 -15.66
C THR A 91 -9.78 -2.74 -15.92
N THR A 92 -9.21 -1.59 -15.58
CA THR A 92 -7.80 -1.30 -15.79
C THR A 92 -7.08 -1.24 -14.43
N ALA A 93 -5.93 -1.89 -14.32
CA ALA A 93 -5.14 -1.87 -13.10
C ALA A 93 -4.59 -0.45 -12.83
N ALA A 94 -4.66 -0.03 -11.58
CA ALA A 94 -4.12 1.25 -11.14
C ALA A 94 -3.20 1.01 -9.95
N VAL A 95 -2.12 1.81 -9.84
CA VAL A 95 -1.13 1.67 -8.78
C VAL A 95 -0.77 3.04 -8.23
N VAL A 96 -0.66 3.12 -6.90
CA VAL A 96 -0.06 4.25 -6.19
C VAL A 96 1.22 3.76 -5.54
N ASN A 97 2.32 4.45 -5.81
CA ASN A 97 3.63 4.13 -5.22
C ASN A 97 4.05 5.23 -4.25
N ALA A 98 4.66 4.84 -3.14
CA ALA A 98 5.31 5.76 -2.21
C ALA A 98 6.74 5.28 -1.98
N THR A 99 7.68 5.89 -2.69
CA THR A 99 9.10 5.52 -2.66
C THR A 99 10.00 6.72 -2.37
N ASP A 100 9.42 7.81 -1.87
CA ASP A 100 10.12 9.07 -1.62
C ASP A 100 10.91 9.07 -0.30
N GLY A 101 10.77 8.01 0.52
CA GLY A 101 11.47 7.91 1.79
C GLY A 101 10.92 8.81 2.89
N ALA A 102 9.83 9.52 2.68
CA ALA A 102 9.22 10.34 3.72
C ALA A 102 8.71 9.46 4.86
N PRO A 103 9.05 9.77 6.12
CA PRO A 103 8.64 8.93 7.25
C PRO A 103 7.13 8.95 7.43
N PHE A 104 6.58 7.81 7.81
CA PHE A 104 5.16 7.69 8.15
C PHE A 104 4.96 6.57 9.17
N GLY A 105 3.94 6.68 10.01
CA GLY A 105 3.58 5.65 10.98
C GLY A 105 2.52 4.69 10.44
N ALA A 106 1.64 5.18 9.59
CA ALA A 106 0.56 4.39 8.99
C ALA A 106 0.07 5.05 7.71
N PHE A 107 -0.70 4.31 6.94
CA PHE A 107 -1.43 4.88 5.80
C PHE A 107 -2.77 4.17 5.62
N THR A 108 -3.69 4.83 4.93
CA THR A 108 -4.98 4.25 4.59
C THR A 108 -5.18 4.26 3.08
N VAL A 109 -5.97 3.30 2.61
CA VAL A 109 -6.35 3.18 1.20
C VAL A 109 -7.85 3.43 1.10
N ASN A 110 -8.23 4.41 0.28
CA ASN A 110 -9.62 4.76 0.04
C ASN A 110 -9.91 4.56 -1.44
N VAL A 111 -10.95 3.80 -1.75
CA VAL A 111 -11.38 3.57 -3.13
C VAL A 111 -12.79 4.11 -3.29
N SER A 112 -12.94 5.11 -4.15
CA SER A 112 -14.26 5.67 -4.47
C SER A 112 -14.74 5.14 -5.82
N ASN A 113 -16.06 5.04 -5.95
CA ASN A 113 -16.73 4.62 -7.16
C ASN A 113 -17.55 5.80 -7.69
N SER A 114 -17.19 6.32 -8.85
CA SER A 114 -17.93 7.42 -9.50
C SER A 114 -18.94 6.92 -10.50
N GLY A 115 -19.06 5.61 -10.68
CA GLY A 115 -20.02 5.01 -11.61
C GLY A 115 -21.44 4.96 -11.05
N THR A 116 -22.36 4.54 -11.89
CA THR A 116 -23.79 4.42 -11.53
C THR A 116 -24.16 3.01 -11.08
N ALA A 117 -23.24 2.08 -11.13
CA ALA A 117 -23.39 0.70 -10.66
C ALA A 117 -22.36 0.40 -9.59
N ALA A 118 -22.62 -0.61 -8.76
CA ALA A 118 -21.66 -1.05 -7.76
C ALA A 118 -20.36 -1.53 -8.44
N ALA A 119 -19.23 -1.21 -7.83
CA ALA A 119 -17.92 -1.64 -8.31
C ALA A 119 -17.46 -2.88 -7.56
N THR A 120 -16.79 -3.78 -8.28
CA THR A 120 -16.08 -4.90 -7.68
C THR A 120 -14.59 -4.66 -7.85
N LEU A 121 -13.85 -4.78 -6.75
CA LEU A 121 -12.40 -4.63 -6.75
C LEU A 121 -11.75 -5.99 -6.90
N THR A 122 -10.84 -6.11 -7.86
CA THR A 122 -10.07 -7.34 -8.09
C THR A 122 -8.58 -6.99 -8.10
N ASN A 123 -7.73 -8.02 -7.98
CA ASN A 123 -6.27 -7.85 -8.00
C ASN A 123 -5.82 -6.72 -7.08
N THR A 124 -6.43 -6.66 -5.89
CA THR A 124 -6.19 -5.58 -4.93
C THR A 124 -5.19 -6.04 -3.90
N GLY A 125 -4.18 -5.23 -3.67
CA GLY A 125 -3.18 -5.55 -2.67
C GLY A 125 -2.22 -4.42 -2.39
N VAL A 126 -1.44 -4.61 -1.33
CA VAL A 126 -0.43 -3.68 -0.88
C VAL A 126 0.89 -4.43 -0.76
N LEU A 127 1.92 -3.91 -1.40
CA LEU A 127 3.29 -4.41 -1.22
C LEU A 127 4.03 -3.43 -0.32
N LEU A 128 4.54 -3.93 0.80
CA LEU A 128 5.41 -3.16 1.70
C LEU A 128 6.85 -3.57 1.43
N GLN A 129 7.77 -2.60 1.44
CA GLN A 129 9.18 -2.85 1.20
C GLN A 129 10.05 -2.04 2.16
N ALA A 130 11.05 -2.70 2.69
CA ALA A 130 12.03 -2.07 3.58
C ALA A 130 12.94 -1.07 2.86
#